data_ae962988c4b570ab37f0621ca286abeb
#
_entry.id   ae962988c4b570ab37f0621ca286abeb
#
_cell.length_a   1.000
_cell.length_b   1.000
_cell.length_c   1.000
_cell.angle_alpha   90.00
_cell.angle_beta   90.00
_cell.angle_gamma   90.00
#
_symmetry.space_group_name_H-M   'P 1'
#
loop_
_entity.id
_entity.type
_entity.pdbx_description
1 polymer ?
#
loop_
_entity_poly.entity_id
_entity_poly.type
_entity_poly.pdbx_seq_one_letter_code
_entity_poly.pdbx_strand_id
1 'polypeptide(L)'
;MSKTEYTECTKVGLEFLEQTENVFKAEEIIRATPEQIFEVFEDAHAWTVWALPIQNVEWTSPKPFGVGTTRTVSMMGGLTGFEEFIAWERGRRMAFTFVGCSQDTVESFLEDYRVTDLGDGTCRAEWYMALATRGFSARMMWLTRPMMGFANRWMFGRFKRYVEAYAAQAQAIDAAALPSQ
;
A
#
# COMPACT_ATOMS: atom_id res chain seq x y z
N MET A 1 3.50 -10.68 -26.79
CA MET A 1 3.60 -10.54 -25.32
C MET A 1 5.03 -10.10 -25.03
N SER A 2 5.24 -8.83 -24.68
CA SER A 2 6.56 -8.35 -24.25
C SER A 2 6.90 -9.03 -22.93
N LYS A 3 8.05 -9.70 -22.87
CA LYS A 3 8.55 -10.32 -21.64
C LYS A 3 8.89 -9.15 -20.70
N THR A 4 8.16 -8.96 -19.61
CA THR A 4 8.48 -7.96 -18.59
C THR A 4 9.89 -8.28 -18.10
N GLU A 5 10.81 -7.33 -18.28
CA GLU A 5 12.18 -7.48 -17.82
C GLU A 5 12.13 -7.57 -16.28
N TYR A 6 12.84 -8.52 -15.70
CA TYR A 6 12.88 -8.75 -14.26
C TYR A 6 14.27 -8.43 -13.74
N THR A 7 14.36 -7.47 -12.83
CA THR A 7 15.55 -7.14 -12.07
C THR A 7 15.30 -7.47 -10.60
N GLU A 8 16.16 -8.27 -10.00
CA GLU A 8 16.04 -8.63 -8.59
C GLU A 8 16.24 -7.41 -7.70
N CYS A 9 15.34 -7.22 -6.72
CA CYS A 9 15.49 -6.24 -5.65
C CYS A 9 16.07 -6.92 -4.41
N THR A 10 16.82 -6.16 -3.62
CA THR A 10 17.26 -6.64 -2.31
C THR A 10 16.06 -6.72 -1.38
N LYS A 11 15.63 -7.94 -1.06
CA LYS A 11 14.53 -8.17 -0.12
C LYS A 11 14.92 -7.67 1.27
N VAL A 12 14.06 -6.87 1.87
CA VAL A 12 14.27 -6.26 3.20
C VAL A 12 13.12 -6.60 4.13
N GLY A 13 13.39 -6.59 5.43
CA GLY A 13 12.40 -6.74 6.49
C GLY A 13 11.99 -5.39 7.07
N LEU A 14 11.18 -5.43 8.13
CA LEU A 14 10.65 -4.23 8.80
C LEU A 14 11.72 -3.32 9.40
N GLU A 15 12.88 -3.88 9.72
CA GLU A 15 14.06 -3.15 10.21
C GLU A 15 14.60 -2.14 9.19
N PHE A 16 14.25 -2.28 7.91
CA PHE A 16 14.65 -1.35 6.88
C PHE A 16 14.11 0.06 7.10
N LEU A 17 12.97 0.21 7.81
CA LEU A 17 12.44 1.51 8.23
C LEU A 17 13.40 2.29 9.13
N GLU A 18 14.30 1.61 9.85
CA GLU A 18 15.30 2.22 10.74
C GLU A 18 16.67 2.34 10.07
N GLN A 19 16.91 1.60 8.99
CA GLN A 19 18.20 1.52 8.32
C GLN A 19 18.36 2.52 7.18
N THR A 20 17.25 3.04 6.61
CA THR A 20 17.29 4.01 5.52
C THR A 20 16.82 5.39 5.96
N GLU A 21 17.46 6.43 5.40
CA GLU A 21 17.00 7.81 5.60
C GLU A 21 15.76 8.15 4.74
N ASN A 22 15.45 7.35 3.72
CA ASN A 22 14.37 7.61 2.78
C ASN A 22 13.08 6.93 3.25
N VAL A 23 12.60 7.33 4.42
CA VAL A 23 11.31 6.91 4.96
C VAL A 23 10.31 8.05 4.85
N PHE A 24 9.14 7.74 4.32
CA PHE A 24 8.02 8.68 4.15
C PHE A 24 6.83 8.16 4.94
N LYS A 25 6.38 8.96 5.90
CA LYS A 25 5.22 8.65 6.74
C LYS A 25 4.01 9.48 6.32
N ALA A 26 2.85 8.84 6.26
CA ALA A 26 1.54 9.47 6.24
C ALA A 26 0.66 8.86 7.33
N GLU A 27 -0.27 9.66 7.86
CA GLU A 27 -1.21 9.24 8.90
C GLU A 27 -2.56 9.91 8.66
N GLU A 28 -3.65 9.15 8.81
CA GLU A 28 -5.03 9.63 8.68
C GLU A 28 -5.93 9.01 9.76
N ILE A 29 -6.91 9.77 10.20
CA ILE A 29 -8.04 9.24 10.98
C ILE A 29 -9.18 8.98 10.01
N ILE A 30 -9.65 7.74 9.95
CA ILE A 30 -10.59 7.22 8.95
C ILE A 30 -11.85 6.73 9.66
N ARG A 31 -13.03 7.16 9.21
CA ARG A 31 -14.33 6.65 9.69
C ARG A 31 -14.68 5.35 9.01
N ALA A 32 -14.15 4.28 9.57
CA ALA A 32 -14.36 2.90 9.12
C ALA A 32 -13.90 1.94 10.21
N THR A 33 -14.35 0.68 10.14
CA THR A 33 -13.83 -0.38 10.99
C THR A 33 -12.47 -0.88 10.45
N PRO A 34 -11.63 -1.51 11.29
CA PRO A 34 -10.40 -2.16 10.84
C PRO A 34 -10.64 -3.16 9.70
N GLU A 35 -11.73 -3.90 9.75
CA GLU A 35 -12.13 -4.88 8.75
C GLU A 35 -12.41 -4.23 7.40
N GLN A 36 -13.15 -3.12 7.37
CA GLN A 36 -13.47 -2.37 6.15
C GLN A 36 -12.20 -1.79 5.50
N ILE A 37 -11.23 -1.34 6.31
CA ILE A 37 -9.92 -0.89 5.81
C ILE A 37 -9.19 -2.05 5.14
N PHE A 38 -9.20 -3.24 5.75
CA PHE A 38 -8.53 -4.42 5.18
C PHE A 38 -9.24 -4.99 3.96
N GLU A 39 -10.56 -4.89 3.87
CA GLU A 39 -11.31 -5.22 2.66
C GLU A 39 -10.85 -4.37 1.46
N VAL A 40 -10.61 -3.07 1.69
CA VAL A 40 -10.06 -2.16 0.68
C VAL A 40 -8.61 -2.52 0.31
N PHE A 41 -7.78 -2.93 1.27
CA PHE A 41 -6.41 -3.39 0.99
C PHE A 41 -6.40 -4.70 0.17
N GLU A 42 -7.36 -5.59 0.40
CA GLU A 42 -7.49 -6.86 -0.32
C GLU A 42 -8.12 -6.72 -1.71
N ASP A 43 -8.76 -5.58 -2.02
CA ASP A 43 -9.35 -5.29 -3.32
C ASP A 43 -8.31 -4.73 -4.29
N ALA A 44 -7.94 -5.53 -5.29
CA ALA A 44 -7.00 -5.12 -6.33
C ALA A 44 -7.43 -3.85 -7.08
N HIS A 45 -8.75 -3.68 -7.29
CA HIS A 45 -9.29 -2.51 -7.99
C HIS A 45 -9.14 -1.24 -7.14
N ALA A 46 -9.36 -1.30 -5.85
CA ALA A 46 -9.24 -0.15 -4.95
C ALA A 46 -7.88 0.55 -5.09
N TRP A 47 -6.78 -0.22 -5.21
CA TRP A 47 -5.44 0.32 -5.38
C TRP A 47 -5.30 1.21 -6.62
N THR A 48 -5.97 0.86 -7.72
CA THR A 48 -5.91 1.65 -8.97
C THR A 48 -6.69 2.97 -8.87
N VAL A 49 -7.58 3.10 -7.89
CA VAL A 49 -8.39 4.30 -7.68
C VAL A 49 -7.72 5.30 -6.75
N TRP A 50 -7.21 4.84 -5.60
CA TRP A 50 -6.64 5.75 -4.61
C TRP A 50 -5.14 5.97 -4.79
N ALA A 51 -4.37 4.96 -5.19
CA ALA A 51 -2.93 5.02 -5.38
C ALA A 51 -2.59 5.38 -6.84
N LEU A 52 -2.59 6.65 -7.17
CA LEU A 52 -2.50 7.16 -8.54
C LEU A 52 -1.40 6.55 -9.42
N PRO A 53 -0.18 6.24 -8.93
CA PRO A 53 0.81 5.60 -9.79
C PRO A 53 0.42 4.18 -10.23
N ILE A 54 -0.48 3.53 -9.52
CA ILE A 54 -0.87 2.14 -9.77
C ILE A 54 -1.91 2.08 -10.88
N GLN A 55 -1.63 1.27 -11.92
CA GLN A 55 -2.51 1.04 -13.07
C GLN A 55 -3.17 -0.33 -13.01
N ASN A 56 -2.51 -1.33 -12.43
CA ASN A 56 -3.04 -2.67 -12.27
C ASN A 56 -2.43 -3.35 -11.05
N VAL A 57 -3.22 -4.17 -10.37
CA VAL A 57 -2.79 -5.06 -9.29
C VAL A 57 -3.29 -6.46 -9.59
N GLU A 58 -2.39 -7.43 -9.56
CA GLU A 58 -2.70 -8.84 -9.75
C GLU A 58 -2.18 -9.65 -8.57
N TRP A 59 -3.10 -10.21 -7.79
CA TRP A 59 -2.75 -11.15 -6.72
C TRP A 59 -2.30 -12.48 -7.33
N THR A 60 -1.05 -12.84 -7.12
CA THR A 60 -0.45 -14.08 -7.64
C THR A 60 -0.54 -15.24 -6.64
N SER A 61 -0.94 -14.96 -5.40
CA SER A 61 -1.30 -15.97 -4.40
C SER A 61 -2.81 -16.05 -4.20
N PRO A 62 -3.37 -17.25 -3.90
CA PRO A 62 -4.79 -17.40 -3.57
C PRO A 62 -5.10 -16.84 -2.17
N LYS A 63 -6.38 -16.54 -1.93
CA LYS A 63 -6.87 -16.26 -0.57
C LYS A 63 -6.92 -17.56 0.28
N PRO A 64 -6.81 -17.48 1.61
CA PRO A 64 -6.64 -16.26 2.41
C PRO A 64 -5.24 -15.68 2.31
N PHE A 65 -5.15 -14.34 2.31
CA PHE A 65 -3.86 -13.65 2.28
C PHE A 65 -3.16 -13.68 3.63
N GLY A 66 -1.84 -13.65 3.61
CA GLY A 66 -0.99 -13.74 4.80
C GLY A 66 0.47 -13.43 4.49
N VAL A 67 1.35 -13.70 5.44
CA VAL A 67 2.80 -13.64 5.19
C VAL A 67 3.18 -14.63 4.09
N GLY A 68 4.01 -14.18 3.14
CA GLY A 68 4.38 -14.94 1.94
C GLY A 68 3.40 -14.80 0.77
N THR A 69 2.27 -14.11 0.94
CA THR A 69 1.40 -13.73 -0.19
C THR A 69 2.18 -12.87 -1.17
N THR A 70 1.93 -13.07 -2.45
CA THR A 70 2.58 -12.30 -3.54
C THR A 70 1.55 -11.62 -4.42
N ARG A 71 1.95 -10.46 -4.98
CA ARG A 71 1.20 -9.77 -6.03
C ARG A 71 2.14 -9.05 -6.99
N THR A 72 1.64 -8.77 -8.18
CA THR A 72 2.31 -7.95 -9.19
C THR A 72 1.57 -6.64 -9.32
N VAL A 73 2.31 -5.52 -9.31
CA VAL A 73 1.76 -4.18 -9.42
C VAL A 73 2.38 -3.46 -10.60
N SER A 74 1.55 -3.07 -11.57
CA SER A 74 1.96 -2.26 -12.71
C SER A 74 1.69 -0.79 -12.42
N MET A 75 2.68 0.06 -12.67
CA MET A 75 2.65 1.48 -12.34
C MET A 75 2.88 2.36 -13.57
N MET A 76 2.51 3.61 -13.46
CA MET A 76 2.81 4.64 -14.46
C MET A 76 4.33 4.69 -14.74
N GLY A 77 4.70 5.01 -15.98
CA GLY A 77 6.10 5.01 -16.41
C GLY A 77 6.65 3.61 -16.73
N GLY A 78 5.80 2.58 -16.76
CA GLY A 78 6.16 1.21 -17.15
C GLY A 78 6.90 0.42 -16.06
N LEU A 79 6.91 0.92 -14.83
CA LEU A 79 7.44 0.17 -13.70
C LEU A 79 6.44 -0.94 -13.32
N THR A 80 6.95 -2.17 -13.20
CA THR A 80 6.22 -3.30 -12.61
C THR A 80 6.99 -3.76 -11.38
N GLY A 81 6.32 -3.76 -10.22
CA GLY A 81 6.85 -4.28 -8.97
C GLY A 81 6.31 -5.69 -8.70
N PHE A 82 7.18 -6.58 -8.23
CA PHE A 82 6.84 -7.92 -7.74
C PHE A 82 6.98 -7.88 -6.23
N GLU A 83 5.86 -8.04 -5.53
CA GLU A 83 5.76 -7.83 -4.10
C GLU A 83 5.56 -9.15 -3.35
N GLU A 84 6.16 -9.23 -2.16
CA GLU A 84 5.92 -10.30 -1.19
C GLU A 84 5.55 -9.68 0.16
N PHE A 85 4.44 -10.13 0.74
CA PHE A 85 3.98 -9.68 2.05
C PHE A 85 4.80 -10.33 3.16
N ILE A 86 5.43 -9.48 3.99
CA ILE A 86 6.31 -9.89 5.10
C ILE A 86 5.66 -9.74 6.48
N ALA A 87 4.52 -9.03 6.55
CA ALA A 87 3.66 -8.98 7.71
C ALA A 87 2.20 -8.93 7.27
N TRP A 88 1.34 -9.67 7.96
CA TRP A 88 -0.09 -9.69 7.72
C TRP A 88 -0.84 -10.06 8.99
N GLU A 89 -1.42 -9.07 9.63
CA GLU A 89 -2.34 -9.21 10.76
C GLU A 89 -3.61 -8.44 10.41
N ARG A 90 -4.63 -9.17 9.91
CA ARG A 90 -5.85 -8.57 9.39
C ARG A 90 -6.53 -7.71 10.46
N GLY A 91 -6.90 -6.48 10.11
CA GLY A 91 -7.42 -5.46 11.01
C GLY A 91 -6.34 -4.63 11.73
N ARG A 92 -5.06 -4.98 11.65
CA ARG A 92 -3.99 -4.30 12.41
C ARG A 92 -2.78 -3.89 11.60
N ARG A 93 -2.24 -4.78 10.76
CA ARG A 93 -0.99 -4.51 10.03
C ARG A 93 -0.89 -5.34 8.77
N MET A 94 -0.41 -4.73 7.70
CA MET A 94 0.17 -5.42 6.57
C MET A 94 1.44 -4.70 6.12
N ALA A 95 2.45 -5.46 5.68
CA ALA A 95 3.66 -4.90 5.11
C ALA A 95 4.16 -5.80 3.98
N PHE A 96 4.75 -5.20 2.95
CA PHE A 96 5.32 -5.91 1.83
C PHE A 96 6.63 -5.28 1.38
N THR A 97 7.46 -6.08 0.74
CA THR A 97 8.72 -5.67 0.13
C THR A 97 8.74 -6.05 -1.34
N PHE A 98 9.50 -5.32 -2.16
CA PHE A 98 9.79 -5.76 -3.53
C PHE A 98 10.80 -6.90 -3.49
N VAL A 99 10.47 -7.97 -4.21
CA VAL A 99 11.41 -9.06 -4.52
C VAL A 99 12.03 -8.87 -5.89
N GLY A 100 11.42 -8.06 -6.73
CA GLY A 100 11.93 -7.67 -8.03
C GLY A 100 11.13 -6.54 -8.65
N CYS A 101 11.67 -5.94 -9.69
CA CYS A 101 10.97 -4.93 -10.50
C CYS A 101 11.43 -4.96 -11.95
N SER A 102 10.70 -4.28 -12.83
CA SER A 102 11.02 -4.23 -14.27
C SER A 102 12.08 -3.21 -14.63
N GLN A 103 12.59 -2.43 -13.69
CA GLN A 103 13.57 -1.38 -13.92
C GLN A 103 14.70 -1.47 -12.89
N ASP A 104 15.96 -1.32 -13.32
CA ASP A 104 17.15 -1.39 -12.45
C ASP A 104 17.39 -0.08 -11.67
N THR A 105 16.35 0.61 -11.25
CA THR A 105 16.45 1.85 -10.47
C THR A 105 16.15 1.63 -8.99
N VAL A 106 15.39 0.59 -8.66
CA VAL A 106 15.00 0.26 -7.28
C VAL A 106 15.94 -0.80 -6.73
N GLU A 107 16.58 -0.50 -5.62
CA GLU A 107 17.41 -1.45 -4.88
C GLU A 107 16.60 -2.22 -3.86
N SER A 108 15.87 -1.48 -3.00
CA SER A 108 14.97 -2.03 -1.99
C SER A 108 13.76 -1.13 -1.85
N PHE A 109 12.61 -1.74 -1.62
CA PHE A 109 11.36 -1.04 -1.40
C PHE A 109 10.54 -1.78 -0.35
N LEU A 110 9.97 -1.04 0.59
CA LEU A 110 9.12 -1.57 1.64
C LEU A 110 7.97 -0.61 1.91
N GLU A 111 6.79 -1.16 2.07
CA GLU A 111 5.64 -0.45 2.64
C GLU A 111 5.11 -1.19 3.87
N ASP A 112 4.73 -0.40 4.88
CA ASP A 112 4.14 -0.89 6.13
C ASP A 112 2.90 -0.06 6.46
N TYR A 113 1.74 -0.70 6.48
CA TYR A 113 0.45 -0.13 6.82
C TYR A 113 0.01 -0.64 8.18
N ARG A 114 -0.32 0.29 9.08
CA ARG A 114 -0.77 0.00 10.44
C ARG A 114 -2.13 0.60 10.67
N VAL A 115 -3.01 -0.15 11.30
CA VAL A 115 -4.36 0.27 11.64
C VAL A 115 -4.58 0.07 13.14
N THR A 116 -5.05 1.11 13.81
CA THR A 116 -5.41 1.10 15.22
C THR A 116 -6.86 1.53 15.36
N ASP A 117 -7.71 0.67 15.90
CA ASP A 117 -9.09 1.02 16.28
C ASP A 117 -9.05 2.01 17.45
N LEU A 118 -9.78 3.12 17.32
CA LEU A 118 -9.89 4.15 18.37
C LEU A 118 -11.12 3.95 19.26
N GLY A 119 -11.98 2.99 18.94
CA GLY A 119 -13.15 2.61 19.74
C GLY A 119 -14.35 3.56 19.62
N ASP A 120 -14.28 4.56 18.75
CA ASP A 120 -15.33 5.56 18.50
C ASP A 120 -15.92 5.48 17.09
N GLY A 121 -15.69 4.37 16.41
CA GLY A 121 -16.05 4.17 14.99
C GLY A 121 -15.06 4.76 14.01
N THR A 122 -13.88 5.16 14.49
CA THR A 122 -12.76 5.60 13.67
C THR A 122 -11.52 4.75 13.90
N CYS A 123 -10.64 4.71 12.90
CA CYS A 123 -9.33 4.10 12.98
C CYS A 123 -8.24 5.12 12.69
N ARG A 124 -7.11 5.01 13.39
CA ARG A 124 -5.87 5.62 12.95
C ARG A 124 -5.20 4.68 11.97
N ALA A 125 -5.00 5.14 10.74
CA ALA A 125 -4.22 4.44 9.73
C ALA A 125 -2.89 5.17 9.52
N GLU A 126 -1.80 4.41 9.48
CA GLU A 126 -0.45 4.91 9.23
C GLU A 126 0.15 4.17 8.04
N TRP A 127 0.81 4.88 7.16
CA TRP A 127 1.55 4.35 6.03
C TRP A 127 2.99 4.79 6.09
N TYR A 128 3.89 3.84 6.13
CA TYR A 128 5.33 4.03 6.01
C TYR A 128 5.79 3.47 4.68
N MET A 129 6.49 4.27 3.89
CA MET A 129 7.14 3.85 2.65
C MET A 129 8.64 4.08 2.81
N ALA A 130 9.44 3.04 2.64
CA ALA A 130 10.90 3.08 2.69
C ALA A 130 11.49 2.66 1.34
N LEU A 131 12.49 3.38 0.86
CA LEU A 131 13.05 3.21 -0.46
C LEU A 131 14.57 3.38 -0.48
N ALA A 132 15.25 2.43 -1.12
CA ALA A 132 16.62 2.61 -1.60
C ALA A 132 16.65 2.49 -3.13
N THR A 133 17.41 3.33 -3.78
CA THR A 133 17.55 3.36 -5.25
C THR A 133 18.99 3.21 -5.67
N ARG A 134 19.24 2.76 -6.92
CA ARG A 134 20.57 2.55 -7.47
C ARG A 134 21.02 3.74 -8.34
N GLY A 135 22.33 3.87 -8.49
CA GLY A 135 22.94 4.72 -9.49
C GLY A 135 22.62 6.21 -9.34
N PHE A 136 22.24 6.84 -10.44
CA PHE A 136 21.94 8.28 -10.48
C PHE A 136 20.73 8.64 -9.62
N SER A 137 19.73 7.77 -9.57
CA SER A 137 18.53 7.98 -8.74
C SER A 137 18.86 8.12 -7.25
N ALA A 138 19.82 7.34 -6.74
CA ALA A 138 20.28 7.46 -5.36
C ALA A 138 20.88 8.85 -5.06
N ARG A 139 21.65 9.39 -6.03
CA ARG A 139 22.28 10.72 -5.89
C ARG A 139 21.29 11.87 -5.92
N MET A 140 20.14 11.68 -6.59
CA MET A 140 19.08 12.69 -6.72
C MET A 140 17.99 12.58 -5.63
N MET A 141 18.02 11.53 -4.82
CA MET A 141 16.97 11.25 -3.83
C MET A 141 16.78 12.40 -2.84
N TRP A 142 17.85 13.05 -2.38
CA TRP A 142 17.77 14.18 -1.45
C TRP A 142 16.94 15.35 -2.00
N LEU A 143 16.99 15.57 -3.33
CA LEU A 143 16.24 16.65 -4.00
C LEU A 143 14.75 16.29 -4.13
N THR A 144 14.42 15.02 -4.34
CA THR A 144 13.05 14.57 -4.56
C THR A 144 12.30 14.23 -3.28
N ARG A 145 13.00 14.06 -2.14
CA ARG A 145 12.40 13.72 -0.83
C ARG A 145 11.21 14.59 -0.43
N PRO A 146 11.26 15.94 -0.48
CA PRO A 146 10.13 16.77 -0.06
C PRO A 146 8.89 16.52 -0.92
N MET A 147 9.08 16.35 -2.23
CA MET A 147 8.01 16.05 -3.17
C MET A 147 7.39 14.67 -2.90
N MET A 148 8.22 13.65 -2.66
CA MET A 148 7.76 12.31 -2.32
C MET A 148 6.96 12.30 -1.01
N GLY A 149 7.44 13.00 0.03
CA GLY A 149 6.74 13.12 1.29
C GLY A 149 5.38 13.83 1.17
N PHE A 150 5.29 14.85 0.30
CA PHE A 150 4.01 15.49 -0.01
C PHE A 150 3.09 14.56 -0.78
N ALA A 151 3.60 13.91 -1.83
CA ALA A 151 2.83 12.97 -2.65
C ALA A 151 2.29 11.80 -1.81
N ASN A 152 3.12 11.24 -0.90
CA ASN A 152 2.72 10.19 0.02
C ASN A 152 1.52 10.61 0.89
N ARG A 153 1.61 11.77 1.56
CA ARG A 153 0.50 12.28 2.39
C ARG A 153 -0.75 12.58 1.58
N TRP A 154 -0.60 13.22 0.42
CA TRP A 154 -1.73 13.52 -0.46
C TRP A 154 -2.43 12.25 -0.95
N MET A 155 -1.66 11.24 -1.33
CA MET A 155 -2.17 9.95 -1.78
C MET A 155 -2.88 9.21 -0.64
N PHE A 156 -2.35 9.26 0.58
CA PHE A 156 -2.99 8.64 1.74
C PHE A 156 -4.31 9.35 2.12
N GLY A 157 -4.41 10.66 1.91
CA GLY A 157 -5.68 11.38 2.00
C GLY A 157 -6.72 10.94 0.96
N ARG A 158 -6.29 10.42 -0.21
CA ARG A 158 -7.19 9.78 -1.19
C ARG A 158 -7.65 8.41 -0.70
N PHE A 159 -6.74 7.63 -0.12
CA PHE A 159 -7.07 6.37 0.52
C PHE A 159 -8.17 6.54 1.58
N LYS A 160 -8.00 7.50 2.50
CA LYS A 160 -9.03 7.84 3.49
C LYS A 160 -10.40 8.07 2.85
N ARG A 161 -10.47 8.96 1.84
CA ARG A 161 -11.74 9.27 1.16
C ARG A 161 -12.37 8.04 0.51
N TYR A 162 -11.54 7.18 -0.08
CA TYR A 162 -12.01 5.94 -0.69
C TYR A 162 -12.60 4.99 0.35
N VAL A 163 -11.89 4.75 1.46
CA VAL A 163 -12.35 3.88 2.55
C VAL A 163 -13.62 4.41 3.19
N GLU A 164 -13.71 5.71 3.47
CA GLU A 164 -14.91 6.32 4.07
C GLU A 164 -16.14 6.22 3.15
N ALA A 165 -15.94 6.36 1.83
CA ALA A 165 -17.02 6.15 0.87
C ALA A 165 -17.47 4.69 0.81
N TYR A 166 -16.51 3.75 0.83
CA TYR A 166 -16.78 2.31 0.88
C TYR A 166 -17.57 1.94 2.15
N ALA A 167 -17.14 2.41 3.32
CA ALA A 167 -17.79 2.15 4.60
C ALA A 167 -19.23 2.71 4.64
N ALA A 168 -19.43 3.93 4.13
CA ALA A 168 -20.76 4.54 4.05
C ALA A 168 -21.71 3.76 3.13
N GLN A 169 -21.20 3.24 2.00
CA GLN A 169 -21.99 2.40 1.10
C GLN A 169 -22.39 1.07 1.75
N ALA A 170 -21.48 0.41 2.46
CA ALA A 170 -21.76 -0.81 3.20
C ALA A 170 -22.87 -0.60 4.25
N GLN A 171 -22.77 0.48 5.04
CA GLN A 171 -23.79 0.84 6.03
C GLN A 171 -25.16 1.10 5.42
N ALA A 172 -25.23 1.76 4.25
CA ALA A 172 -26.47 2.04 3.55
C ALA A 172 -27.14 0.75 3.05
N ILE A 173 -26.37 -0.23 2.58
CA ILE A 173 -26.86 -1.54 2.16
C ILE A 173 -27.45 -2.31 3.36
N ASP A 174 -26.72 -2.34 4.48
CA ASP A 174 -27.16 -3.01 5.70
C ASP A 174 -28.46 -2.39 6.25
N ALA A 175 -28.54 -1.06 6.25
CA ALA A 175 -29.76 -0.34 6.68
C ALA A 175 -30.98 -0.63 5.77
N ALA A 176 -30.76 -0.78 4.46
CA ALA A 176 -31.83 -1.12 3.50
C ALA A 176 -32.27 -2.58 3.59
N ALA A 177 -31.42 -3.47 4.12
CA ALA A 177 -31.73 -4.90 4.26
C ALA A 177 -32.54 -5.21 5.54
N LEU A 178 -32.68 -4.26 6.48
CA LEU A 178 -33.49 -4.42 7.68
C LEU A 178 -34.99 -4.32 7.32
N PRO A 179 -35.85 -5.33 7.65
CA PRO A 179 -37.27 -5.27 7.37
C PRO A 179 -37.92 -4.13 8.16
N SER A 180 -38.73 -3.32 7.46
CA SER A 180 -39.58 -2.30 8.07
C SER A 180 -40.49 -2.98 9.11
N GLN A 181 -40.34 -2.63 10.39
CA GLN A 181 -41.23 -3.06 11.45
C GLN A 181 -42.55 -2.29 11.39
#